data_ad527878130821fd313566a1a6cbf848
#
_entry.id   ad527878130821fd313566a1a6cbf848
#
_cell.length_a   1.000
_cell.length_b   1.000
_cell.length_c   1.000
_cell.angle_alpha   90.00
_cell.angle_beta   90.00
_cell.angle_gamma   90.00
#
_symmetry.space_group_name_H-M   'P 1'
#
loop_
_entity.id
_entity.type
_entity.pdbx_description
1 polymer ?
#
loop_
_entity_poly.entity_id
_entity_poly.type
_entity_poly.pdbx_seq_one_letter_code
_entity_poly.pdbx_strand_id
1 'polypeptide(L)'
;ALPPELVKPFTQARSIMDGHTPQILQLTLARFMEDGHYNSHIRAMRKLYAGRREIMLEAIEQHLQGIVRAARPEGGLQIPCFLEPGWSEEHTLRRALSAGVQLPGLSRLYIGEEKQQGWLLGYASLTAYEIESAMLRLANALRQGKG
;
A
#
# COMPACT_ATOMS: atom_id res chain seq x y z
N ALA A 1 -8.18 -11.18 19.47
CA ALA A 1 -8.26 -11.87 20.75
C ALA A 1 -8.07 -10.85 21.88
N LEU A 2 -8.78 -11.02 22.99
CA LEU A 2 -8.70 -10.18 24.19
C LEU A 2 -8.18 -11.00 25.36
N PRO A 3 -7.41 -10.41 26.28
CA PRO A 3 -7.14 -11.00 27.59
C PRO A 3 -8.47 -11.35 28.30
N PRO A 4 -8.52 -12.46 29.08
CA PRO A 4 -9.77 -12.92 29.71
C PRO A 4 -10.47 -11.87 30.59
N GLU A 5 -9.69 -11.07 31.30
CA GLU A 5 -10.16 -10.00 32.18
C GLU A 5 -10.86 -8.84 31.43
N LEU A 6 -10.54 -8.65 30.16
CA LEU A 6 -11.14 -7.61 29.31
C LEU A 6 -12.38 -8.08 28.54
N VAL A 7 -12.64 -9.38 28.48
CA VAL A 7 -13.79 -9.92 27.71
C VAL A 7 -15.12 -9.35 28.21
N LYS A 8 -15.36 -9.38 29.52
CA LYS A 8 -16.61 -8.91 30.11
C LYS A 8 -16.86 -7.42 29.89
N PRO A 9 -15.92 -6.50 30.22
CA PRO A 9 -16.12 -5.07 29.99
C PRO A 9 -16.28 -4.73 28.50
N PHE A 10 -15.50 -5.38 27.60
CA PHE A 10 -15.66 -5.16 26.15
C PHE A 10 -16.99 -5.67 25.61
N THR A 11 -17.50 -6.81 26.10
CA THR A 11 -18.81 -7.32 25.72
C THR A 11 -19.93 -6.36 26.16
N GLN A 12 -19.84 -5.82 27.37
CA GLN A 12 -20.80 -4.85 27.88
C GLN A 12 -20.77 -3.54 27.08
N ALA A 13 -19.57 -2.99 26.83
CA ALA A 13 -19.42 -1.78 26.03
C ALA A 13 -19.99 -1.98 24.62
N ARG A 14 -19.69 -3.10 23.98
CA ARG A 14 -20.19 -3.43 22.65
C ARG A 14 -21.71 -3.57 22.59
N SER A 15 -22.33 -4.19 23.62
CA SER A 15 -23.79 -4.34 23.66
C SER A 15 -24.52 -3.00 23.71
N ILE A 16 -23.87 -1.97 24.28
CA ILE A 16 -24.42 -0.60 24.36
C ILE A 16 -24.18 0.17 23.06
N MET A 17 -22.97 0.02 22.45
CA MET A 17 -22.56 0.80 21.28
C MET A 17 -23.14 0.24 19.97
N ASP A 18 -23.00 -1.06 19.75
CA ASP A 18 -23.28 -1.70 18.44
C ASP A 18 -24.44 -2.71 18.51
N GLY A 19 -24.89 -3.08 19.70
CA GLY A 19 -25.78 -4.22 19.89
C GLY A 19 -25.05 -5.53 19.58
N HIS A 20 -25.28 -6.08 18.39
CA HIS A 20 -24.61 -7.30 17.94
C HIS A 20 -24.26 -7.23 16.46
N THR A 21 -23.22 -7.97 16.09
CA THR A 21 -22.77 -8.04 14.69
C THR A 21 -23.86 -8.70 13.83
N PRO A 22 -24.11 -8.22 12.59
CA PRO A 22 -25.10 -8.81 11.68
C PRO A 22 -24.85 -10.31 11.47
N GLN A 23 -25.76 -11.15 11.96
CA GLN A 23 -25.57 -12.61 11.93
C GLN A 23 -25.53 -13.17 10.49
N ILE A 24 -26.36 -12.63 9.60
CA ILE A 24 -26.42 -13.07 8.20
C ILE A 24 -25.06 -12.94 7.52
N LEU A 25 -24.38 -11.80 7.69
CA LEU A 25 -23.06 -11.58 7.10
C LEU A 25 -21.99 -12.52 7.67
N GLN A 26 -22.07 -12.80 8.99
CA GLN A 26 -21.15 -13.76 9.62
C GLN A 26 -21.36 -15.18 9.11
N LEU A 27 -22.62 -15.64 9.03
CA LEU A 27 -22.95 -16.96 8.51
C LEU A 27 -22.57 -17.11 7.03
N THR A 28 -22.81 -16.08 6.22
CA THR A 28 -22.38 -16.04 4.82
C THR A 28 -20.88 -16.17 4.69
N LEU A 29 -20.12 -15.41 5.48
CA LEU A 29 -18.65 -15.49 5.46
C LEU A 29 -18.16 -16.86 5.95
N ALA A 30 -18.73 -17.38 7.03
CA ALA A 30 -18.40 -18.72 7.53
C ALA A 30 -18.61 -19.78 6.44
N ARG A 31 -19.75 -19.76 5.78
CA ARG A 31 -20.06 -20.69 4.68
C ARG A 31 -19.11 -20.54 3.50
N PHE A 32 -18.80 -19.30 3.11
CA PHE A 32 -17.82 -19.00 2.06
C PHE A 32 -16.41 -19.55 2.37
N MET A 33 -16.03 -19.54 3.65
CA MET A 33 -14.77 -20.12 4.11
C MET A 33 -14.81 -21.65 4.13
N GLU A 34 -15.91 -22.26 4.64
CA GLU A 34 -16.10 -23.71 4.72
C GLU A 34 -16.13 -24.36 3.34
N ASP A 35 -16.80 -23.74 2.37
CA ASP A 35 -16.87 -24.20 0.98
C ASP A 35 -15.53 -24.01 0.21
N GLY A 36 -14.51 -23.46 0.84
CA GLY A 36 -13.15 -23.29 0.27
C GLY A 36 -12.99 -22.12 -0.69
N HIS A 37 -14.04 -21.34 -0.92
CA HIS A 37 -14.01 -20.18 -1.82
C HIS A 37 -13.03 -19.10 -1.35
N TYR A 38 -12.99 -18.85 -0.04
CA TYR A 38 -12.04 -17.89 0.55
C TYR A 38 -10.59 -18.29 0.25
N ASN A 39 -10.22 -19.53 0.51
CA ASN A 39 -8.85 -20.01 0.28
C ASN A 39 -8.47 -19.97 -1.20
N SER A 40 -9.39 -20.27 -2.09
CA SER A 40 -9.17 -20.18 -3.54
C SER A 40 -8.96 -18.75 -3.99
N HIS A 41 -9.77 -17.82 -3.48
CA HIS A 41 -9.63 -16.38 -3.74
C HIS A 41 -8.28 -15.86 -3.24
N ILE A 42 -7.88 -16.16 -2.00
CA ILE A 42 -6.61 -15.72 -1.44
C ILE A 42 -5.42 -16.24 -2.26
N ARG A 43 -5.43 -17.50 -2.70
CA ARG A 43 -4.37 -18.04 -3.57
C ARG A 43 -4.28 -17.30 -4.90
N ALA A 44 -5.42 -17.01 -5.53
CA ALA A 44 -5.45 -16.24 -6.77
C ALA A 44 -4.92 -14.81 -6.59
N MET A 45 -5.33 -14.13 -5.52
CA MET A 45 -4.88 -12.77 -5.22
C MET A 45 -3.39 -12.71 -4.89
N ARG A 46 -2.86 -13.67 -4.13
CA ARG A 46 -1.42 -13.74 -3.86
C ARG A 46 -0.59 -13.83 -5.15
N LYS A 47 -1.01 -14.67 -6.09
CA LYS A 47 -0.34 -14.81 -7.40
C LYS A 47 -0.42 -13.51 -8.20
N LEU A 48 -1.61 -12.90 -8.27
CA LEU A 48 -1.84 -11.65 -8.99
C LEU A 48 -0.99 -10.50 -8.42
N TYR A 49 -1.01 -10.32 -7.09
CA TYR A 49 -0.27 -9.23 -6.45
C TYR A 49 1.24 -9.46 -6.46
N ALA A 50 1.71 -10.70 -6.38
CA ALA A 50 3.13 -10.99 -6.56
C ALA A 50 3.61 -10.56 -7.96
N GLY A 51 2.87 -10.90 -9.01
CA GLY A 51 3.22 -10.46 -10.37
C GLY A 51 3.23 -8.93 -10.52
N ARG A 52 2.21 -8.24 -9.99
CA ARG A 52 2.15 -6.77 -10.03
C ARG A 52 3.28 -6.11 -9.22
N ARG A 53 3.67 -6.71 -8.11
CA ARG A 53 4.81 -6.25 -7.30
C ARG A 53 6.11 -6.30 -8.09
N GLU A 54 6.39 -7.40 -8.77
CA GLU A 54 7.62 -7.51 -9.57
C GLU A 54 7.64 -6.47 -10.70
N ILE A 55 6.53 -6.31 -11.43
CA ILE A 55 6.41 -5.28 -12.48
C ILE A 55 6.67 -3.87 -11.89
N MET A 56 6.12 -3.57 -10.71
CA MET A 56 6.36 -2.27 -10.06
C MET A 56 7.83 -2.10 -9.67
N LEU A 57 8.47 -3.13 -9.12
CA LEU A 57 9.88 -3.08 -8.74
C LEU A 57 10.80 -2.90 -9.97
N GLU A 58 10.52 -3.61 -11.05
CA GLU A 58 11.24 -3.47 -12.32
C GLU A 58 11.08 -2.06 -12.90
N ALA A 59 9.86 -1.52 -12.91
CA ALA A 59 9.60 -0.16 -13.39
C ALA A 59 10.29 0.92 -12.53
N ILE A 60 10.35 0.73 -11.21
CA ILE A 60 11.11 1.63 -10.32
C ILE A 60 12.60 1.57 -10.64
N GLU A 61 13.17 0.37 -10.78
CA GLU A 61 14.57 0.18 -11.09
C GLU A 61 14.94 0.77 -12.46
N GLN A 62 14.08 0.59 -13.45
CA GLN A 62 14.29 1.11 -14.80
C GLN A 62 14.18 2.63 -14.91
N HIS A 63 13.17 3.22 -14.28
CA HIS A 63 12.81 4.63 -14.50
C HIS A 63 13.24 5.58 -13.39
N LEU A 64 13.39 5.11 -12.14
CA LEU A 64 13.62 5.95 -10.97
C LEU A 64 14.97 5.72 -10.29
N GLN A 65 15.91 5.07 -10.98
CA GLN A 65 17.28 4.89 -10.48
C GLN A 65 17.94 6.24 -10.15
N GLY A 66 18.57 6.34 -8.96
CA GLY A 66 19.18 7.55 -8.45
C GLY A 66 18.20 8.60 -7.90
N ILE A 67 16.91 8.28 -7.90
CA ILE A 67 15.85 9.11 -7.29
C ILE A 67 15.35 8.44 -6.02
N VAL A 68 15.03 7.15 -6.08
CA VAL A 68 14.55 6.36 -4.94
C VAL A 68 15.19 4.99 -4.89
N ARG A 69 15.22 4.43 -3.69
CA ARG A 69 15.53 3.03 -3.40
C ARG A 69 14.26 2.35 -2.90
N ALA A 70 13.75 1.38 -3.65
CA ALA A 70 12.58 0.61 -3.26
C ALA A 70 12.94 -0.45 -2.21
N ALA A 71 12.10 -0.60 -1.18
CA ALA A 71 12.11 -1.79 -0.35
C ALA A 71 11.57 -3.00 -1.15
N ARG A 72 11.99 -4.21 -0.78
CA ARG A 72 11.46 -5.46 -1.37
C ARG A 72 10.68 -6.25 -0.31
N PRO A 73 9.44 -5.83 0.04
CA PRO A 73 8.66 -6.53 1.05
C PRO A 73 8.23 -7.91 0.53
N GLU A 74 8.20 -8.89 1.42
CA GLU A 74 7.74 -10.25 1.06
C GLU A 74 6.23 -10.32 0.79
N GLY A 75 5.46 -9.32 1.23
CA GLY A 75 4.01 -9.25 1.06
C GLY A 75 3.47 -7.83 1.18
N GLY A 76 2.16 -7.72 1.29
CA GLY A 76 1.47 -6.44 1.30
C GLY A 76 0.98 -6.01 -0.07
N LEU A 77 0.51 -4.78 -0.18
CA LEU A 77 -0.06 -4.20 -1.40
C LEU A 77 0.64 -2.88 -1.79
N GLN A 78 1.70 -2.53 -1.07
CA GLN A 78 2.43 -1.28 -1.19
C GLN A 78 3.92 -1.52 -1.05
N ILE A 79 4.73 -0.68 -1.71
CA ILE A 79 6.18 -0.71 -1.66
C ILE A 79 6.66 0.62 -1.07
N PRO A 80 7.33 0.61 0.09
CA PRO A 80 8.05 1.78 0.58
C PRO A 80 9.23 2.10 -0.35
N CYS A 81 9.32 3.35 -0.78
CA CYS A 81 10.41 3.88 -1.59
C CYS A 81 11.06 5.03 -0.84
N PHE A 82 12.34 4.90 -0.55
CA PHE A 82 13.13 5.90 0.18
C PHE A 82 13.87 6.80 -0.82
N LEU A 83 13.75 8.11 -0.65
CA LEU A 83 14.43 9.07 -1.51
C LEU A 83 15.94 9.02 -1.31
N GLU A 84 16.67 9.08 -2.41
CA GLU A 84 18.12 9.20 -2.40
C GLU A 84 18.56 10.62 -1.97
N PRO A 85 19.79 10.81 -1.46
CA PRO A 85 20.28 12.11 -1.05
C PRO A 85 20.13 13.17 -2.15
N GLY A 86 19.73 14.38 -1.75
CA GLY A 86 19.49 15.49 -2.67
C GLY A 86 18.07 15.58 -3.24
N TRP A 87 17.20 14.64 -2.90
CA TRP A 87 15.77 14.69 -3.24
C TRP A 87 14.93 15.06 -2.01
N SER A 88 13.91 15.90 -2.22
CA SER A 88 12.95 16.30 -1.19
C SER A 88 11.59 15.63 -1.43
N GLU A 89 10.98 15.08 -0.39
CA GLU A 89 9.65 14.48 -0.47
C GLU A 89 8.62 15.51 -0.96
N GLU A 90 8.61 16.70 -0.37
CA GLU A 90 7.66 17.75 -0.75
C GLU A 90 7.80 18.12 -2.23
N HIS A 91 9.03 18.31 -2.72
CA HIS A 91 9.27 18.65 -4.12
C HIS A 91 8.82 17.53 -5.05
N THR A 92 9.18 16.29 -4.75
CA THR A 92 8.82 15.13 -5.59
C THR A 92 7.31 14.86 -5.61
N LEU A 93 6.61 15.05 -4.50
CA LEU A 93 5.15 14.93 -4.44
C LEU A 93 4.44 15.97 -5.31
N ARG A 94 4.90 17.22 -5.28
CA ARG A 94 4.34 18.28 -6.15
C ARG A 94 4.56 17.97 -7.63
N ARG A 95 5.74 17.51 -8.00
CA ARG A 95 6.07 17.15 -9.39
C ARG A 95 5.27 15.94 -9.86
N ALA A 96 5.12 14.93 -9.00
CA ALA A 96 4.28 13.77 -9.30
C ALA A 96 2.82 14.18 -9.57
N LEU A 97 2.27 15.03 -8.71
CA LEU A 97 0.89 15.51 -8.87
C LEU A 97 0.70 16.26 -10.19
N SER A 98 1.65 17.12 -10.61
CA SER A 98 1.61 17.81 -11.89
C SER A 98 1.67 16.86 -13.10
N ALA A 99 2.23 15.68 -12.94
CA ALA A 99 2.27 14.62 -13.96
C ALA A 99 1.07 13.65 -13.88
N GLY A 100 0.07 13.94 -13.03
CA GLY A 100 -1.09 13.09 -12.82
C GLY A 100 -0.78 11.79 -12.09
N VAL A 101 0.28 11.79 -11.26
CA VAL A 101 0.66 10.65 -10.41
C VAL A 101 0.49 11.05 -8.96
N GLN A 102 -0.45 10.42 -8.27
CA GLN A 102 -0.69 10.67 -6.86
C GLN A 102 0.17 9.74 -6.00
N LEU A 103 1.09 10.32 -5.22
CA LEU A 103 1.98 9.60 -4.33
C LEU A 103 1.67 9.95 -2.87
N PRO A 104 1.47 8.96 -2.01
CA PRO A 104 1.48 9.18 -0.57
C PRO A 104 2.90 9.36 -0.05
N GLY A 105 3.18 10.47 0.63
CA GLY A 105 4.47 10.70 1.29
C GLY A 105 4.69 9.72 2.45
N LEU A 106 5.91 9.25 2.61
CA LEU A 106 6.30 8.31 3.65
C LEU A 106 6.43 8.99 5.03
N SER A 107 6.90 10.25 5.05
CA SER A 107 7.14 11.00 6.29
C SER A 107 5.90 11.15 7.17
N ARG A 108 4.70 11.16 6.58
CA ARG A 108 3.42 11.24 7.31
C ARG A 108 3.11 10.02 8.19
N LEU A 109 3.79 8.89 7.96
CA LEU A 109 3.58 7.65 8.71
C LEU A 109 4.44 7.56 9.96
N TYR A 110 5.37 8.50 10.15
CA TYR A 110 6.24 8.55 11.31
C TYR A 110 5.65 9.39 12.43
N ILE A 111 5.72 8.86 13.64
CA ILE A 111 5.40 9.56 14.89
C ILE A 111 6.74 9.92 15.54
N GLY A 112 7.15 11.16 15.47
CA GLY A 112 8.44 11.63 16.01
C GLY A 112 9.15 12.60 15.08
N GLU A 113 10.36 13.04 15.51
CA GLU A 113 11.11 14.07 14.79
C GLU A 113 11.90 13.52 13.61
N GLU A 114 12.51 12.34 13.75
CA GLU A 114 13.24 11.69 12.66
C GLU A 114 12.29 11.03 11.68
N LYS A 115 12.15 11.60 10.49
CA LYS A 115 11.29 11.10 9.42
C LYS A 115 12.13 10.72 8.22
N GLN A 116 11.98 9.50 7.77
CA GLN A 116 12.51 9.12 6.46
C GLN A 116 11.64 9.73 5.37
N GLN A 117 12.27 10.32 4.38
CA GLN A 117 11.60 10.89 3.22
C GLN A 117 11.44 9.84 2.13
N GLY A 118 10.28 9.84 1.48
CA GLY A 118 9.98 8.87 0.45
C GLY A 118 8.51 8.77 0.11
N TRP A 119 8.17 7.67 -0.56
CA TRP A 119 6.80 7.41 -1.00
C TRP A 119 6.36 6.01 -0.65
N LEU A 120 5.05 5.81 -0.54
CA LEU A 120 4.43 4.50 -0.40
C LEU A 120 3.65 4.19 -1.69
N LEU A 121 4.23 3.36 -2.56
CA LEU A 121 3.65 3.03 -3.86
C LEU A 121 2.68 1.86 -3.76
N GLY A 122 1.40 2.10 -4.06
CA GLY A 122 0.39 1.05 -4.18
C GLY A 122 0.36 0.45 -5.60
N TYR A 123 0.25 -0.87 -5.70
CA TYR A 123 0.22 -1.58 -6.98
C TYR A 123 -1.00 -2.50 -7.17
N ALA A 124 -1.80 -2.69 -6.13
CA ALA A 124 -2.83 -3.73 -6.12
C ALA A 124 -3.97 -3.51 -7.12
N SER A 125 -4.33 -2.27 -7.42
CA SER A 125 -5.41 -1.91 -8.33
C SER A 125 -4.97 -1.61 -9.76
N LEU A 126 -3.66 -1.58 -10.02
CA LEU A 126 -3.10 -1.17 -11.30
C LEU A 126 -2.82 -2.37 -12.22
N THR A 127 -2.98 -2.17 -13.51
CA THR A 127 -2.49 -3.09 -14.55
C THR A 127 -1.00 -2.88 -14.79
N ALA A 128 -0.35 -3.82 -15.47
CA ALA A 128 1.07 -3.69 -15.86
C ALA A 128 1.31 -2.41 -16.69
N TYR A 129 0.43 -2.13 -17.63
CA TYR A 129 0.51 -0.92 -18.47
C TYR A 129 0.38 0.38 -17.67
N GLU A 130 -0.55 0.44 -16.72
CA GLU A 130 -0.73 1.61 -15.85
C GLU A 130 0.47 1.84 -14.94
N ILE A 131 1.07 0.77 -14.39
CA ILE A 131 2.31 0.85 -13.60
C ILE A 131 3.44 1.46 -14.44
N GLU A 132 3.71 0.89 -15.60
CA GLU A 132 4.79 1.32 -16.49
C GLU A 132 4.58 2.77 -16.95
N SER A 133 3.39 3.11 -17.41
CA SER A 133 3.02 4.46 -17.84
C SER A 133 3.15 5.50 -16.71
N ALA A 134 2.72 5.15 -15.49
CA ALA A 134 2.82 6.06 -14.35
C ALA A 134 4.28 6.29 -13.93
N MET A 135 5.12 5.23 -13.90
CA MET A 135 6.53 5.34 -13.54
C MET A 135 7.31 6.15 -14.58
N LEU A 136 7.03 5.98 -15.86
CA LEU A 136 7.65 6.77 -16.91
C LEU A 136 7.28 8.26 -16.81
N ARG A 137 6.00 8.58 -16.62
CA ARG A 137 5.53 9.97 -16.43
C ARG A 137 6.16 10.61 -15.19
N LEU A 138 6.22 9.87 -14.09
CA LEU A 138 6.83 10.31 -12.85
C LEU A 138 8.32 10.63 -13.06
N ALA A 139 9.07 9.72 -13.68
CA ALA A 139 10.50 9.89 -13.97
C ALA A 139 10.76 11.14 -14.82
N ASN A 140 9.98 11.33 -15.87
CA ASN A 140 10.09 12.51 -16.75
C ASN A 140 9.82 13.82 -15.98
N ALA A 141 8.78 13.84 -15.15
CA ALA A 141 8.45 15.00 -14.34
C ALA A 141 9.56 15.36 -13.33
N LEU A 142 10.16 14.34 -12.69
CA LEU A 142 11.22 14.55 -11.71
C LEU A 142 12.53 15.03 -12.35
N ARG A 143 12.90 14.48 -13.50
CA ARG A 143 14.14 14.85 -14.21
C ARG A 143 14.10 16.26 -14.77
N GLN A 144 12.96 16.74 -15.27
CA GLN A 144 12.77 18.10 -15.80
C GLN A 144 12.81 19.18 -14.73
N GLY A 145 12.72 18.85 -13.45
CA GLY A 145 12.73 19.80 -12.34
C GLY A 145 14.03 19.86 -11.54
N LYS A 146 15.07 19.19 -11.98
CA LYS A 146 16.42 19.25 -11.39
C LYS A 146 17.22 20.36 -12.08
N GLY A 147 16.73 21.59 -11.92
CA GLY A 147 17.35 22.82 -12.36
C GLY A 147 17.45 23.79 -11.18
#